data_fc6b34d4a22e4377d97d98bdf5ebedbd
#
_entry.id   fc6b34d4a22e4377d97d98bdf5ebedbd
#
_cell.length_a   1.000
_cell.length_b   1.000
_cell.length_c   1.000
_cell.angle_alpha   90.00
_cell.angle_beta   90.00
_cell.angle_gamma   90.00
#
_symmetry.space_group_name_H-M   'P 1'
#
loop_
_entity.id
_entity.type
_entity.pdbx_description
1 polymer ?
#
loop_
_entity_poly.entity_id
_entity_poly.type
_entity_poly.pdbx_seq_one_letter_code
_entity_poly.pdbx_strand_id
1 'polypeptide(L)'
;MAAQARAAGRERHDPIVHLYGLLILLESRLRVDPGDPAIAAWLEEAEQLTSQQVARIDTVRAQVAAARFHLAGGRPADAWRATRTAAALAGPQPSFTTYTLEAHAGIPELCLALLERGEPSGVDPAELRTTATTGLRRLRRYARSFPMARPRALVCLGWSHWLQGRQGAARRAWTRAIGEAERLAMPWELANAHHQLGRHLAAGERSPLGLDRSGHLERARSTFEALGCRTDPIGPSGTDGRPT
;
A
#
# COMPACT_ATOMS: atom_id res chain seq x y z
N MET A 1 11.30 -2.66 18.70
CA MET A 1 10.89 -4.06 18.39
C MET A 1 11.41 -4.54 17.03
N ALA A 2 11.07 -3.95 15.88
CA ALA A 2 11.51 -4.46 14.56
C ALA A 2 13.04 -4.49 14.39
N ALA A 3 13.74 -3.42 14.77
CA ALA A 3 15.21 -3.38 14.77
C ALA A 3 15.84 -4.44 15.69
N GLN A 4 15.24 -4.68 16.83
CA GLN A 4 15.68 -5.73 17.77
C GLN A 4 15.46 -7.13 17.18
N ALA A 5 14.31 -7.39 16.53
CA ALA A 5 14.05 -8.65 15.85
C ALA A 5 15.07 -8.90 14.72
N ARG A 6 15.36 -7.88 13.90
CA ARG A 6 16.39 -7.96 12.86
C ARG A 6 17.77 -8.27 13.45
N ALA A 7 18.18 -7.57 14.52
CA ALA A 7 19.45 -7.81 15.20
C ALA A 7 19.53 -9.22 15.79
N ALA A 8 18.51 -9.65 16.53
CA ALA A 8 18.47 -10.97 17.13
C ALA A 8 18.51 -12.10 16.07
N GLY A 9 17.82 -11.91 14.93
CA GLY A 9 17.88 -12.86 13.80
C GLY A 9 19.27 -12.97 13.23
N ARG A 10 20.00 -11.87 13.08
CA ARG A 10 21.40 -11.86 12.63
C ARG A 10 22.33 -12.58 13.63
N GLU A 11 22.24 -12.25 14.91
CA GLU A 11 23.05 -12.84 15.97
C GLU A 11 22.84 -14.35 16.10
N ARG A 12 21.59 -14.81 15.93
CA ARG A 12 21.22 -16.21 16.07
C ARG A 12 21.31 -17.02 14.77
N HIS A 13 21.71 -16.36 13.67
CA HIS A 13 21.71 -16.96 12.32
C HIS A 13 20.34 -17.55 11.93
N ASP A 14 19.25 -16.86 12.36
CA ASP A 14 17.87 -17.20 12.03
C ASP A 14 17.37 -16.30 10.88
N PRO A 15 17.37 -16.77 9.64
CA PRO A 15 16.98 -15.98 8.48
C PRO A 15 15.50 -15.58 8.49
N ILE A 16 14.63 -16.35 9.16
CA ILE A 16 13.19 -16.07 9.23
C ILE A 16 12.95 -14.88 10.17
N VAL A 17 13.50 -14.90 11.37
CA VAL A 17 13.38 -13.80 12.33
C VAL A 17 14.06 -12.54 11.81
N HIS A 18 15.21 -12.70 11.14
CA HIS A 18 15.93 -11.61 10.50
C HIS A 18 15.08 -10.93 9.41
N LEU A 19 14.57 -11.71 8.45
CA LEU A 19 13.72 -11.20 7.37
C LEU A 19 12.43 -10.57 7.91
N TYR A 20 11.80 -11.18 8.92
CA TYR A 20 10.60 -10.62 9.53
C TYR A 20 10.84 -9.22 10.11
N GLY A 21 11.90 -9.04 10.89
CA GLY A 21 12.30 -7.74 11.43
C GLY A 21 12.62 -6.73 10.33
N LEU A 22 13.33 -7.16 9.28
CA LEU A 22 13.70 -6.33 8.15
C LEU A 22 12.48 -5.87 7.33
N LEU A 23 11.51 -6.74 7.08
CA LEU A 23 10.29 -6.39 6.35
C LEU A 23 9.44 -5.36 7.12
N ILE A 24 9.32 -5.48 8.44
CA ILE A 24 8.62 -4.49 9.24
C ILE A 24 9.33 -3.13 9.19
N LEU A 25 10.66 -3.11 9.22
CA LEU A 25 11.44 -1.87 9.07
C LEU A 25 11.22 -1.23 7.69
N LEU A 26 11.31 -2.02 6.62
CA LEU A 26 11.06 -1.57 5.25
C LEU A 26 9.65 -0.99 5.10
N GLU A 27 8.62 -1.73 5.53
CA GLU A 27 7.23 -1.30 5.45
C GLU A 27 6.97 0.01 6.22
N SER A 28 7.57 0.13 7.41
CA SER A 28 7.45 1.34 8.23
C SER A 28 8.21 2.51 7.60
N ARG A 29 9.45 2.29 7.17
CA ARG A 29 10.29 3.37 6.64
C ARG A 29 9.76 3.93 5.32
N LEU A 30 9.24 3.07 4.45
CA LEU A 30 8.60 3.48 3.20
C LEU A 30 7.36 4.38 3.41
N ARG A 31 6.70 4.28 4.57
CA ARG A 31 5.58 5.18 4.93
C ARG A 31 6.06 6.52 5.48
N VAL A 32 7.21 6.54 6.15
CA VAL A 32 7.76 7.75 6.79
C VAL A 32 8.61 8.53 5.79
N ASP A 33 9.61 7.88 5.21
CA ASP A 33 10.57 8.49 4.30
C ASP A 33 11.06 7.47 3.26
N PRO A 34 10.38 7.33 2.13
CA PRO A 34 10.80 6.41 1.06
C PRO A 34 12.08 6.84 0.34
N GLY A 35 12.59 8.05 0.60
CA GLY A 35 13.88 8.54 0.10
C GLY A 35 15.07 8.16 0.97
N ASP A 36 14.84 7.51 2.13
CA ASP A 36 15.92 7.09 3.03
C ASP A 36 16.91 6.16 2.30
N PRO A 37 18.21 6.52 2.25
CA PRO A 37 19.23 5.72 1.56
C PRO A 37 19.40 4.30 2.14
N ALA A 38 19.00 4.06 3.39
CA ALA A 38 19.07 2.74 4.00
C ALA A 38 18.11 1.73 3.35
N ILE A 39 17.03 2.20 2.72
CA ILE A 39 16.02 1.32 2.12
C ILE A 39 16.62 0.46 1.00
N ALA A 40 17.49 1.03 0.16
CA ALA A 40 18.12 0.29 -0.92
C ALA A 40 18.92 -0.91 -0.39
N ALA A 41 19.79 -0.68 0.60
CA ALA A 41 20.57 -1.75 1.23
C ALA A 41 19.68 -2.79 1.94
N TRP A 42 18.58 -2.35 2.56
CA TRP A 42 17.63 -3.28 3.20
C TRP A 42 16.85 -4.12 2.19
N LEU A 43 16.57 -3.59 1.01
CA LEU A 43 15.94 -4.36 -0.07
C LEU A 43 16.88 -5.43 -0.62
N GLU A 44 18.16 -5.11 -0.83
CA GLU A 44 19.19 -6.07 -1.23
C GLU A 44 19.35 -7.18 -0.18
N GLU A 45 19.39 -6.83 1.10
CA GLU A 45 19.44 -7.79 2.21
C GLU A 45 18.19 -8.69 2.24
N ALA A 46 17.00 -8.13 2.00
CA ALA A 46 15.76 -8.89 1.93
C ALA A 46 15.74 -9.86 0.74
N GLU A 47 16.26 -9.45 -0.41
CA GLU A 47 16.40 -10.30 -1.59
C GLU A 47 17.32 -11.49 -1.34
N GLN A 48 18.47 -11.26 -0.71
CA GLN A 48 19.40 -12.32 -0.30
C GLN A 48 18.74 -13.31 0.66
N LEU A 49 17.99 -12.83 1.66
CA LEU A 49 17.29 -13.66 2.61
C LEU A 49 16.15 -14.47 1.95
N THR A 50 15.43 -13.88 1.01
CA THR A 50 14.33 -14.56 0.30
C THR A 50 14.79 -15.61 -0.70
N SER A 51 16.06 -15.60 -1.10
CA SER A 51 16.67 -16.68 -1.90
C SER A 51 16.91 -17.97 -1.09
N GLN A 52 16.93 -17.84 0.24
CA GLN A 52 16.97 -18.98 1.16
C GLN A 52 15.54 -19.53 1.35
N GLN A 53 15.39 -20.73 1.93
CA GLN A 53 14.08 -21.38 2.10
C GLN A 53 13.15 -20.67 3.09
N VAL A 54 12.63 -19.50 2.67
CA VAL A 54 11.66 -18.71 3.45
C VAL A 54 10.23 -18.92 2.94
N ALA A 55 9.25 -18.50 3.73
CA ALA A 55 7.85 -18.58 3.32
C ALA A 55 7.59 -17.69 2.09
N ARG A 56 6.93 -18.24 1.07
CA ARG A 56 6.59 -17.53 -0.18
C ARG A 56 5.93 -16.16 0.08
N ILE A 57 5.13 -16.04 1.14
CA ILE A 57 4.44 -14.79 1.48
C ILE A 57 5.41 -13.68 1.89
N ASP A 58 6.53 -14.01 2.51
CA ASP A 58 7.54 -13.02 2.89
C ASP A 58 8.30 -12.52 1.66
N THR A 59 8.52 -13.39 0.67
CA THR A 59 9.03 -12.98 -0.65
C THR A 59 8.03 -12.02 -1.34
N VAL A 60 6.73 -12.28 -1.26
CA VAL A 60 5.71 -11.34 -1.78
C VAL A 60 5.80 -10.00 -1.07
N ARG A 61 5.95 -9.95 0.26
CA ARG A 61 6.12 -8.71 1.03
C ARG A 61 7.37 -7.94 0.61
N ALA A 62 8.49 -8.64 0.44
CA ALA A 62 9.74 -8.02 -0.03
C ALA A 62 9.57 -7.39 -1.42
N GLN A 63 8.94 -8.09 -2.36
CA GLN A 63 8.65 -7.57 -3.70
C GLN A 63 7.67 -6.38 -3.68
N VAL A 64 6.67 -6.39 -2.81
CA VAL A 64 5.76 -5.23 -2.60
C VAL A 64 6.53 -4.04 -2.05
N ALA A 65 7.44 -4.23 -1.09
CA ALA A 65 8.28 -3.17 -0.55
C ALA A 65 9.22 -2.58 -1.63
N ALA A 66 9.85 -3.43 -2.43
CA ALA A 66 10.68 -3.02 -3.57
C ALA A 66 9.85 -2.21 -4.59
N ALA A 67 8.64 -2.67 -4.91
CA ALA A 67 7.75 -1.96 -5.83
C ALA A 67 7.35 -0.56 -5.32
N ARG A 68 7.05 -0.42 -4.02
CA ARG A 68 6.77 0.89 -3.40
C ARG A 68 7.97 1.81 -3.46
N PHE A 69 9.16 1.30 -3.15
CA PHE A 69 10.41 2.06 -3.25
C PHE A 69 10.67 2.57 -4.68
N HIS A 70 10.52 1.69 -5.67
CA HIS A 70 10.67 2.08 -7.06
C HIS A 70 9.63 3.12 -7.49
N LEU A 71 8.38 2.94 -7.09
CA LEU A 71 7.30 3.86 -7.44
C LEU A 71 7.49 5.24 -6.80
N ALA A 72 7.92 5.29 -5.55
CA ALA A 72 8.26 6.53 -4.84
C ALA A 72 9.47 7.24 -5.47
N GLY A 73 10.45 6.48 -5.96
CA GLY A 73 11.62 6.96 -6.68
C GLY A 73 11.38 7.30 -8.17
N GLY A 74 10.13 7.37 -8.64
CA GLY A 74 9.81 7.73 -10.02
C GLY A 74 10.21 6.67 -11.06
N ARG A 75 10.31 5.40 -10.68
CA ARG A 75 10.69 4.26 -11.52
C ARG A 75 9.51 3.30 -11.74
N PRO A 76 8.48 3.70 -12.50
CA PRO A 76 7.24 2.93 -12.64
C PRO A 76 7.43 1.57 -13.34
N ALA A 77 8.38 1.44 -14.26
CA ALA A 77 8.68 0.17 -14.92
C ALA A 77 9.27 -0.87 -13.94
N ASP A 78 10.17 -0.43 -13.03
CA ASP A 78 10.73 -1.30 -11.99
C ASP A 78 9.67 -1.65 -10.95
N ALA A 79 8.83 -0.67 -10.57
CA ALA A 79 7.69 -0.90 -9.68
C ALA A 79 6.74 -1.96 -10.26
N TRP A 80 6.44 -1.89 -11.54
CA TRP A 80 5.63 -2.91 -12.21
C TRP A 80 6.30 -4.28 -12.22
N ARG A 81 7.58 -4.35 -12.56
CA ARG A 81 8.34 -5.62 -12.55
C ARG A 81 8.25 -6.33 -11.20
N ALA A 82 8.51 -5.60 -10.11
CA ALA A 82 8.41 -6.14 -8.75
C ALA A 82 6.96 -6.51 -8.38
N THR A 83 5.96 -5.68 -8.76
CA THR A 83 4.54 -5.98 -8.53
C THR A 83 4.09 -7.23 -9.28
N ARG A 84 4.52 -7.43 -10.52
CA ARG A 84 4.21 -8.62 -11.32
C ARG A 84 4.82 -9.87 -10.71
N THR A 85 6.05 -9.80 -10.23
CA THR A 85 6.70 -10.89 -9.48
C THR A 85 5.92 -11.23 -8.20
N ALA A 86 5.55 -10.20 -7.41
CA ALA A 86 4.71 -10.39 -6.22
C ALA A 86 3.39 -11.08 -6.55
N ALA A 87 2.70 -10.65 -7.62
CA ALA A 87 1.42 -11.20 -8.04
C ALA A 87 1.52 -12.67 -8.49
N ALA A 88 2.59 -13.04 -9.18
CA ALA A 88 2.88 -14.42 -9.60
C ALA A 88 3.16 -15.34 -8.39
N LEU A 89 3.89 -14.83 -7.40
CA LEU A 89 4.19 -15.54 -6.17
C LEU A 89 2.98 -15.66 -5.24
N ALA A 90 2.10 -14.66 -5.23
CA ALA A 90 0.91 -14.62 -4.38
C ALA A 90 -0.13 -15.64 -4.83
N GLY A 91 0.09 -16.93 -4.61
CA GLY A 91 -0.78 -18.04 -5.00
C GLY A 91 -2.25 -17.88 -4.53
N PRO A 92 -3.15 -18.83 -4.89
CA PRO A 92 -4.56 -18.79 -4.52
C PRO A 92 -4.81 -19.14 -3.06
N GLN A 93 -3.81 -19.60 -2.34
CA GLN A 93 -3.94 -20.09 -0.97
C GLN A 93 -4.34 -18.97 0.00
N PRO A 94 -5.27 -19.23 0.92
CA PRO A 94 -5.61 -18.27 1.95
C PRO A 94 -4.40 -18.08 2.88
N SER A 95 -4.12 -16.83 3.23
CA SER A 95 -3.18 -16.53 4.32
C SER A 95 -3.87 -16.82 5.65
N PHE A 96 -3.13 -17.43 6.57
CA PHE A 96 -3.62 -17.75 7.91
C PHE A 96 -3.12 -16.77 8.98
N THR A 97 -2.48 -15.67 8.57
CA THR A 97 -1.81 -14.76 9.48
C THR A 97 -2.13 -13.29 9.19
N THR A 98 -2.24 -12.49 10.23
CA THR A 98 -2.56 -11.06 10.16
C THR A 98 -1.40 -10.21 9.62
N TYR A 99 -0.15 -10.62 9.82
CA TYR A 99 1.05 -9.87 9.40
C TYR A 99 1.26 -9.83 7.86
N THR A 100 0.41 -10.52 7.10
CA THR A 100 0.51 -10.58 5.64
C THR A 100 -0.35 -9.54 4.92
N LEU A 101 -0.94 -8.60 5.65
CA LEU A 101 -1.79 -7.54 5.07
C LEU A 101 -1.07 -6.78 3.94
N GLU A 102 0.21 -6.43 4.14
CA GLU A 102 0.98 -5.68 3.14
C GLU A 102 1.18 -6.46 1.83
N ALA A 103 1.34 -7.78 1.90
CA ALA A 103 1.40 -8.63 0.71
C ALA A 103 0.07 -8.63 -0.07
N HIS A 104 -1.06 -8.68 0.64
CA HIS A 104 -2.38 -8.72 0.00
C HIS A 104 -2.85 -7.37 -0.50
N ALA A 105 -2.58 -6.29 0.24
CA ALA A 105 -3.02 -4.95 -0.10
C ALA A 105 -2.09 -4.28 -1.13
N GLY A 106 -0.78 -4.50 -1.02
CA GLY A 106 0.21 -3.81 -1.85
C GLY A 106 0.07 -4.10 -3.34
N ILE A 107 -0.24 -5.34 -3.73
CA ILE A 107 -0.40 -5.68 -5.15
C ILE A 107 -1.49 -4.84 -5.83
N PRO A 108 -2.76 -4.84 -5.37
CA PRO A 108 -3.79 -4.02 -6.00
C PRO A 108 -3.52 -2.53 -5.86
N GLU A 109 -2.98 -2.05 -4.74
CA GLU A 109 -2.62 -0.63 -4.56
C GLU A 109 -1.61 -0.15 -5.59
N LEU A 110 -0.53 -0.90 -5.79
CA LEU A 110 0.51 -0.58 -6.75
C LEU A 110 -0.02 -0.59 -8.19
N CYS A 111 -0.82 -1.60 -8.55
CA CYS A 111 -1.45 -1.64 -9.86
C CYS A 111 -2.38 -0.45 -10.10
N LEU A 112 -3.22 -0.08 -9.11
CA LEU A 112 -4.13 1.06 -9.21
C LEU A 112 -3.36 2.39 -9.28
N ALA A 113 -2.27 2.52 -8.53
CA ALA A 113 -1.40 3.69 -8.59
C ALA A 113 -0.72 3.85 -9.96
N LEU A 114 -0.26 2.74 -10.55
CA LEU A 114 0.32 2.75 -11.88
C LEU A 114 -0.72 3.09 -12.96
N LEU A 115 -1.93 2.54 -12.87
CA LEU A 115 -3.04 2.87 -13.78
C LEU A 115 -3.45 4.35 -13.69
N GLU A 116 -3.44 4.95 -12.50
CA GLU A 116 -3.82 6.34 -12.31
C GLU A 116 -2.76 7.32 -12.83
N ARG A 117 -1.48 6.96 -12.73
CA ARG A 117 -0.35 7.79 -13.22
C ARG A 117 -0.15 7.74 -14.72
N GLY A 118 -0.87 6.87 -15.41
CA GLY A 118 -0.57 6.48 -16.77
C GLY A 118 0.36 5.27 -16.80
N GLU A 119 0.09 4.41 -17.76
CA GLU A 119 0.78 3.11 -17.84
C GLU A 119 2.27 3.30 -18.14
N PRO A 120 3.17 2.57 -17.46
CA PRO A 120 4.60 2.65 -17.77
C PRO A 120 4.86 2.20 -19.22
N SER A 121 5.83 2.81 -19.89
CA SER A 121 6.22 2.41 -21.25
C SER A 121 6.55 0.91 -21.31
N GLY A 122 5.97 0.22 -22.28
CA GLY A 122 6.18 -1.21 -22.49
C GLY A 122 5.39 -2.14 -21.55
N VAL A 123 4.45 -1.62 -20.78
CA VAL A 123 3.54 -2.42 -19.94
C VAL A 123 2.21 -2.60 -20.65
N ASP A 124 1.72 -3.83 -20.73
CA ASP A 124 0.37 -4.11 -21.25
C ASP A 124 -0.69 -3.64 -20.24
N PRO A 125 -1.52 -2.66 -20.63
CA PRO A 125 -2.60 -2.17 -19.76
C PRO A 125 -3.60 -3.25 -19.35
N ALA A 126 -3.82 -4.24 -20.20
CA ALA A 126 -4.73 -5.34 -19.91
C ALA A 126 -4.17 -6.26 -18.82
N GLU A 127 -2.86 -6.55 -18.86
CA GLU A 127 -2.18 -7.31 -17.80
C GLU A 127 -2.25 -6.57 -16.47
N LEU A 128 -1.99 -5.25 -16.47
CA LEU A 128 -2.03 -4.42 -15.28
C LEU A 128 -3.43 -4.39 -14.64
N ARG A 129 -4.50 -4.19 -15.46
CA ARG A 129 -5.90 -4.23 -15.00
C ARG A 129 -6.31 -5.60 -14.48
N THR A 130 -5.87 -6.67 -15.13
CA THR A 130 -6.15 -8.05 -14.71
C THR A 130 -5.49 -8.35 -13.37
N THR A 131 -4.24 -7.92 -13.19
CA THR A 131 -3.49 -8.07 -11.95
C THR A 131 -4.15 -7.26 -10.82
N ALA A 132 -4.55 -6.01 -11.08
CA ALA A 132 -5.29 -5.18 -10.12
C ALA A 132 -6.58 -5.86 -9.66
N THR A 133 -7.38 -6.35 -10.60
CA THR A 133 -8.68 -7.00 -10.33
C THR A 133 -8.50 -8.28 -9.51
N THR A 134 -7.51 -9.09 -9.87
CA THR A 134 -7.20 -10.34 -9.18
C THR A 134 -6.66 -10.06 -7.77
N GLY A 135 -5.75 -9.10 -7.63
CA GLY A 135 -5.24 -8.66 -6.33
C GLY A 135 -6.35 -8.14 -5.42
N LEU A 136 -7.25 -7.29 -5.95
CA LEU A 136 -8.39 -6.76 -5.19
C LEU A 136 -9.35 -7.87 -4.75
N ARG A 137 -9.61 -8.87 -5.59
CA ARG A 137 -10.45 -10.04 -5.23
C ARG A 137 -9.82 -10.83 -4.09
N ARG A 138 -8.49 -11.04 -4.12
CA ARG A 138 -7.73 -11.71 -3.06
C ARG A 138 -7.76 -10.91 -1.75
N LEU A 139 -7.52 -9.60 -1.81
CA LEU A 139 -7.58 -8.72 -0.65
C LEU A 139 -8.98 -8.72 -0.01
N ARG A 140 -10.04 -8.67 -0.81
CA ARG A 140 -11.42 -8.76 -0.30
C ARG A 140 -11.74 -10.11 0.34
N ARG A 141 -11.18 -11.20 -0.19
CA ARG A 141 -11.30 -12.53 0.44
C ARG A 141 -10.55 -12.56 1.77
N TYR A 142 -9.33 -12.05 1.82
CA TYR A 142 -8.54 -11.91 3.04
C TYR A 142 -9.26 -11.07 4.10
N ALA A 143 -9.89 -9.96 3.71
CA ALA A 143 -10.65 -9.08 4.60
C ALA A 143 -11.92 -9.72 5.23
N ARG A 144 -12.39 -10.86 4.71
CA ARG A 144 -13.48 -11.63 5.34
C ARG A 144 -12.99 -12.33 6.61
N SER A 145 -11.79 -12.90 6.56
CA SER A 145 -11.17 -13.61 7.69
C SER A 145 -10.45 -12.65 8.65
N PHE A 146 -9.92 -11.54 8.13
CA PHE A 146 -9.13 -10.57 8.89
C PHE A 146 -9.77 -9.17 8.78
N PRO A 147 -10.65 -8.78 9.73
CA PRO A 147 -11.39 -7.51 9.66
C PRO A 147 -10.51 -6.27 9.52
N MET A 148 -9.28 -6.29 10.06
CA MET A 148 -8.30 -5.20 9.92
C MET A 148 -7.95 -4.86 8.45
N ALA A 149 -8.19 -5.76 7.51
CA ALA A 149 -7.96 -5.51 6.10
C ALA A 149 -9.15 -4.83 5.39
N ARG A 150 -10.31 -4.70 6.05
CA ARG A 150 -11.52 -4.13 5.43
C ARG A 150 -11.34 -2.68 4.97
N PRO A 151 -10.76 -1.77 5.78
CA PRO A 151 -10.52 -0.40 5.33
C PRO A 151 -9.69 -0.36 4.05
N ARG A 152 -8.56 -1.09 4.00
CA ARG A 152 -7.68 -1.17 2.81
C ARG A 152 -8.42 -1.73 1.60
N ALA A 153 -9.17 -2.80 1.78
CA ALA A 153 -9.96 -3.41 0.70
C ALA A 153 -11.01 -2.45 0.13
N LEU A 154 -11.64 -1.64 0.99
CA LEU A 154 -12.61 -0.63 0.59
C LEU A 154 -11.93 0.56 -0.10
N VAL A 155 -10.75 0.98 0.34
CA VAL A 155 -9.95 2.02 -0.33
C VAL A 155 -9.60 1.58 -1.75
N CYS A 156 -9.05 0.37 -1.92
CA CYS A 156 -8.72 -0.17 -3.25
C CYS A 156 -9.96 -0.36 -4.13
N LEU A 157 -11.09 -0.77 -3.55
CA LEU A 157 -12.36 -0.89 -4.27
C LEU A 157 -12.85 0.47 -4.79
N GLY A 158 -12.80 1.49 -3.96
CA GLY A 158 -13.13 2.85 -4.33
C GLY A 158 -12.24 3.36 -5.48
N TRP A 159 -10.95 3.14 -5.37
CA TRP A 159 -9.99 3.52 -6.40
C TRP A 159 -10.23 2.80 -7.73
N SER A 160 -10.48 1.48 -7.67
CA SER A 160 -10.87 0.72 -8.86
C SER A 160 -12.17 1.23 -9.52
N HIS A 161 -13.18 1.62 -8.71
CA HIS A 161 -14.39 2.25 -9.22
C HIS A 161 -14.13 3.61 -9.87
N TRP A 162 -13.26 4.41 -9.26
CA TRP A 162 -12.89 5.71 -9.79
C TRP A 162 -12.24 5.60 -11.18
N LEU A 163 -11.25 4.73 -11.33
CA LEU A 163 -10.57 4.49 -12.61
C LEU A 163 -11.50 3.92 -13.70
N GLN A 164 -12.65 3.38 -13.31
CA GLN A 164 -13.70 2.92 -14.22
C GLN A 164 -14.78 3.98 -14.48
N GLY A 165 -14.59 5.24 -14.04
CA GLY A 165 -15.58 6.32 -14.18
C GLY A 165 -16.79 6.21 -13.24
N ARG A 166 -16.83 5.21 -12.35
CA ARG A 166 -17.95 4.97 -11.43
C ARG A 166 -17.81 5.79 -10.15
N GLN A 167 -17.80 7.12 -10.28
CA GLN A 167 -17.49 8.07 -9.20
C GLN A 167 -18.36 7.89 -7.96
N GLY A 168 -19.69 7.75 -8.11
CA GLY A 168 -20.58 7.55 -6.97
C GLY A 168 -20.31 6.24 -6.19
N ALA A 169 -19.92 5.16 -6.88
CA ALA A 169 -19.52 3.91 -6.23
C ALA A 169 -18.17 4.06 -5.50
N ALA A 170 -17.24 4.80 -6.09
CA ALA A 170 -15.94 5.11 -5.49
C ALA A 170 -16.11 5.85 -4.16
N ARG A 171 -16.90 6.93 -4.15
CA ARG A 171 -17.16 7.74 -2.95
C ARG A 171 -17.84 6.93 -1.85
N ARG A 172 -18.84 6.11 -2.18
CA ARG A 172 -19.46 5.22 -1.19
C ARG A 172 -18.47 4.23 -0.59
N ALA A 173 -17.57 3.68 -1.39
CA ALA A 173 -16.56 2.75 -0.91
C ALA A 173 -15.58 3.44 0.06
N TRP A 174 -15.10 4.64 -0.27
CA TRP A 174 -14.19 5.40 0.60
C TRP A 174 -14.87 5.88 1.88
N THR A 175 -16.15 6.34 1.81
CA THR A 175 -16.93 6.69 3.02
C THR A 175 -17.06 5.47 3.95
N ARG A 176 -17.31 4.28 3.41
CA ARG A 176 -17.35 3.05 4.20
C ARG A 176 -15.97 2.68 4.76
N ALA A 177 -14.89 2.94 4.02
CA ALA A 177 -13.53 2.72 4.51
C ALA A 177 -13.22 3.58 5.74
N ILE A 178 -13.66 4.85 5.74
CA ILE A 178 -13.55 5.75 6.89
C ILE A 178 -14.26 5.14 8.10
N GLY A 179 -15.53 4.77 7.98
CA GLY A 179 -16.29 4.18 9.10
C GLY A 179 -15.69 2.86 9.63
N GLU A 180 -15.17 2.00 8.74
CA GLU A 180 -14.49 0.76 9.19
C GLU A 180 -13.14 1.06 9.88
N ALA A 181 -12.38 2.06 9.40
CA ALA A 181 -11.11 2.46 10.02
C ALA A 181 -11.32 3.11 11.39
N GLU A 182 -12.35 3.94 11.56
CA GLU A 182 -12.76 4.51 12.85
C GLU A 182 -13.16 3.40 13.83
N ARG A 183 -14.05 2.50 13.41
CA ARG A 183 -14.54 1.38 14.22
C ARG A 183 -13.39 0.46 14.71
N LEU A 184 -12.35 0.30 13.90
CA LEU A 184 -11.20 -0.56 14.21
C LEU A 184 -10.03 0.19 14.85
N ALA A 185 -10.18 1.49 15.12
CA ALA A 185 -9.14 2.36 15.66
C ALA A 185 -7.82 2.27 14.85
N MET A 186 -7.91 2.36 13.52
CA MET A 186 -6.80 2.23 12.59
C MET A 186 -6.44 3.61 11.98
N PRO A 187 -5.64 4.45 12.66
CA PRO A 187 -5.44 5.84 12.27
C PRO A 187 -4.78 6.01 10.90
N TRP A 188 -3.84 5.15 10.53
CA TRP A 188 -3.21 5.22 9.20
C TRP A 188 -4.23 4.93 8.09
N GLU A 189 -5.07 3.91 8.27
CA GLU A 189 -6.11 3.53 7.31
C GLU A 189 -7.19 4.61 7.21
N LEU A 190 -7.51 5.24 8.34
CA LEU A 190 -8.44 6.37 8.43
C LEU A 190 -7.92 7.56 7.61
N ALA A 191 -6.67 7.94 7.82
CA ALA A 191 -6.02 9.02 7.07
C ALA A 191 -5.99 8.72 5.56
N ASN A 192 -5.62 7.49 5.18
CA ASN A 192 -5.59 7.09 3.77
C ASN A 192 -6.99 7.15 3.13
N ALA A 193 -8.04 6.70 3.82
CA ALA A 193 -9.41 6.76 3.31
C ALA A 193 -9.89 8.22 3.14
N HIS A 194 -9.59 9.10 4.10
CA HIS A 194 -9.85 10.54 3.98
C HIS A 194 -9.07 11.16 2.82
N HIS A 195 -7.79 10.82 2.67
CA HIS A 195 -6.95 11.30 1.56
C HIS A 195 -7.56 10.92 0.20
N GLN A 196 -7.93 9.65 0.01
CA GLN A 196 -8.52 9.18 -1.24
C GLN A 196 -9.86 9.86 -1.53
N LEU A 197 -10.72 10.03 -0.54
CA LEU A 197 -12.00 10.72 -0.74
C LEU A 197 -11.78 12.21 -1.05
N GLY A 198 -10.91 12.89 -0.30
CA GLY A 198 -10.61 14.29 -0.47
C GLY A 198 -10.03 14.63 -1.84
N ARG A 199 -9.03 13.88 -2.31
CA ARG A 199 -8.39 14.15 -3.60
C ARG A 199 -9.33 13.99 -4.82
N HIS A 200 -10.43 13.25 -4.64
CA HIS A 200 -11.38 12.94 -5.71
C HIS A 200 -12.73 13.65 -5.60
N LEU A 201 -12.95 14.48 -4.58
CA LEU A 201 -14.11 15.36 -4.50
C LEU A 201 -13.94 16.57 -5.43
N ALA A 202 -15.00 16.94 -6.14
CA ALA A 202 -15.03 18.16 -6.92
C ALA A 202 -15.03 19.41 -6.02
N ALA A 203 -14.61 20.54 -6.57
CA ALA A 203 -14.68 21.81 -5.88
C ALA A 203 -16.14 22.13 -5.51
N GLY A 204 -16.38 22.51 -4.24
CA GLY A 204 -17.72 22.83 -3.72
C GLY A 204 -18.59 21.61 -3.38
N GLU A 205 -18.15 20.39 -3.71
CA GLU A 205 -18.88 19.17 -3.38
C GLU A 205 -18.63 18.76 -1.93
N ARG A 206 -19.67 18.25 -1.25
CA ARG A 206 -19.57 17.66 0.09
C ARG A 206 -19.81 16.18 0.05
N SER A 207 -19.04 15.45 0.83
CA SER A 207 -19.24 14.03 1.05
C SER A 207 -20.48 13.76 1.94
N PRO A 208 -20.94 12.49 2.03
CA PRO A 208 -21.98 12.11 3.00
C PRO A 208 -21.62 12.37 4.46
N LEU A 209 -20.32 12.61 4.75
CA LEU A 209 -19.84 12.98 6.10
C LEU A 209 -19.88 14.50 6.35
N GLY A 210 -20.45 15.30 5.44
CA GLY A 210 -20.58 16.73 5.55
C GLY A 210 -19.28 17.52 5.27
N LEU A 211 -18.19 16.85 4.98
CA LEU A 211 -16.90 17.46 4.68
C LEU A 211 -16.75 17.69 3.18
N ASP A 212 -16.13 18.80 2.83
CA ASP A 212 -15.65 19.10 1.50
C ASP A 212 -14.23 18.50 1.25
N ARG A 213 -13.69 18.78 0.07
CA ARG A 213 -12.35 18.36 -0.32
C ARG A 213 -11.28 18.76 0.70
N SER A 214 -11.29 20.03 1.11
CA SER A 214 -10.29 20.58 2.02
C SER A 214 -10.39 19.96 3.40
N GLY A 215 -11.59 19.76 3.92
CA GLY A 215 -11.82 19.13 5.21
C GLY A 215 -11.34 17.67 5.27
N HIS A 216 -11.52 16.91 4.18
CA HIS A 216 -10.99 15.55 4.09
C HIS A 216 -9.46 15.53 4.02
N LEU A 217 -8.85 16.36 3.18
CA LEU A 217 -7.40 16.43 3.03
C LEU A 217 -6.71 16.90 4.31
N GLU A 218 -7.31 17.85 5.02
CA GLU A 218 -6.78 18.35 6.30
C GLU A 218 -6.80 17.25 7.38
N ARG A 219 -7.89 16.48 7.48
CA ARG A 219 -7.95 15.33 8.42
C ARG A 219 -6.90 14.26 8.09
N ALA A 220 -6.74 13.98 6.81
CA ALA A 220 -5.71 13.04 6.39
C ALA A 220 -4.31 13.54 6.75
N ARG A 221 -3.98 14.80 6.41
CA ARG A 221 -2.70 15.44 6.69
C ARG A 221 -2.38 15.44 8.18
N SER A 222 -3.28 15.96 9.00
CA SER A 222 -3.10 16.02 10.46
C SER A 222 -2.85 14.65 11.08
N THR A 223 -3.57 13.61 10.62
CA THR A 223 -3.38 12.26 11.12
C THR A 223 -2.05 11.65 10.65
N PHE A 224 -1.66 11.82 9.38
CA PHE A 224 -0.36 11.36 8.90
C PHE A 224 0.80 12.04 9.61
N GLU A 225 0.72 13.36 9.84
CA GLU A 225 1.72 14.11 10.60
C GLU A 225 1.85 13.60 12.04
N ALA A 226 0.73 13.35 12.71
CA ALA A 226 0.72 12.78 14.06
C ALA A 226 1.37 11.38 14.13
N LEU A 227 1.30 10.62 13.03
CA LEU A 227 1.93 9.32 12.88
C LEU A 227 3.38 9.39 12.39
N GLY A 228 3.89 10.58 12.07
CA GLY A 228 5.20 10.77 11.43
C GLY A 228 5.27 10.20 10.02
N CYS A 229 4.12 10.02 9.35
CA CYS A 229 4.03 9.46 8.00
C CYS A 229 3.92 10.57 6.95
N ARG A 230 4.26 10.24 5.69
CA ARG A 230 4.01 11.15 4.57
C ARG A 230 2.51 11.35 4.34
N THR A 231 2.16 12.56 3.91
CA THR A 231 0.78 12.96 3.61
C THR A 231 0.22 12.34 2.31
N ASP A 232 1.09 11.91 1.41
CA ASP A 232 0.72 11.10 0.23
C ASP A 232 1.47 9.76 0.26
N PRO A 233 0.83 8.71 0.76
CA PRO A 233 1.49 7.42 0.97
C PRO A 233 1.92 6.70 -0.32
N ILE A 234 1.41 7.12 -1.47
CA ILE A 234 1.70 6.50 -2.78
C ILE A 234 2.11 7.56 -3.83
N GLY A 235 2.13 8.83 -3.46
CA GLY A 235 2.53 9.94 -4.32
C GLY A 235 4.02 9.93 -4.66
N PRO A 236 4.43 10.61 -5.75
CA PRO A 236 5.85 10.80 -6.08
C PRO A 236 6.54 11.55 -4.95
N SER A 237 7.78 11.17 -4.65
CA SER A 237 8.63 11.92 -3.72
C SER A 237 8.89 13.31 -4.34
N GLY A 238 8.36 14.38 -3.74
CA GLY A 238 8.73 15.75 -4.12
C GLY A 238 7.64 16.67 -4.69
N THR A 239 6.38 16.25 -4.76
CA THR A 239 5.29 17.20 -5.02
C THR A 239 4.57 17.57 -3.73
N ASP A 240 5.27 18.23 -2.82
CA ASP A 240 4.60 19.15 -1.91
C ASP A 240 3.99 20.24 -2.81
N GLY A 241 2.66 20.17 -2.99
CA GLY A 241 1.90 21.16 -3.75
C GLY A 241 2.02 22.55 -3.09
N ARG A 242 3.12 23.24 -3.31
CA ARG A 242 3.16 24.69 -3.20
C ARG A 242 2.55 25.22 -4.49
N PRO A 243 1.43 25.92 -4.43
CA PRO A 243 0.97 26.73 -5.56
C PRO A 243 2.03 27.81 -5.81
N THR A 244 2.57 27.87 -7.01
CA THR A 244 3.30 29.02 -7.54
C THR A 244 2.33 30.17 -7.77
#